data_72cb5ab27528d783605de70c85d07c38
#
_entry.id   72cb5ab27528d783605de70c85d07c38
#
_cell.length_a   1.000
_cell.length_b   1.000
_cell.length_c   1.000
_cell.angle_alpha   90.00
_cell.angle_beta   90.00
_cell.angle_gamma   90.00
#
_symmetry.space_group_name_H-M   'P 1'
#
loop_
_entity.id
_entity.type
_entity.pdbx_description
1 polymer ?
#
loop_
_entity_poly.entity_id
_entity_poly.type
_entity_poly.pdbx_seq_one_letter_code
_entity_poly.pdbx_strand_id
1 'polypeptide(L)'
;MADPRSDLIATALAMGATGLNRGTAGNVSVRAGDGFHITPTGMPYASLTADDIPLMALDGTHRGRRKPSSEWRFHRDLYASRPEVSAVLHA
;
A
#
# COMPACT_ATOMS: atom_id res chain seq x y z
N MET A 1 3.48 -5.69 19.09
CA MET A 1 3.81 -4.75 18.01
C MET A 1 2.65 -4.65 17.04
N ALA A 2 2.36 -3.43 16.59
CA ALA A 2 1.30 -3.24 15.61
C ALA A 2 1.73 -3.84 14.26
N ASP A 3 0.78 -4.49 13.60
CA ASP A 3 1.00 -5.01 12.25
C ASP A 3 0.93 -3.82 11.27
N PRO A 4 2.00 -3.54 10.51
CA PRO A 4 1.99 -2.43 9.56
C PRO A 4 0.88 -2.52 8.51
N ARG A 5 0.40 -3.75 8.23
CA ARG A 5 -0.72 -3.93 7.31
C ARG A 5 -2.02 -3.36 7.88
N SER A 6 -2.21 -3.45 9.19
CA SER A 6 -3.38 -2.85 9.85
C SER A 6 -3.36 -1.34 9.76
N ASP A 7 -2.21 -0.73 9.96
CA ASP A 7 -2.05 0.73 9.83
C ASP A 7 -2.29 1.19 8.39
N LEU A 8 -1.81 0.41 7.42
CA LEU A 8 -2.05 0.69 6.01
C LEU A 8 -3.54 0.68 5.69
N ILE A 9 -4.26 -0.33 6.16
CA ILE A 9 -5.71 -0.44 5.91
C ILE A 9 -6.44 0.72 6.57
N ALA A 10 -6.09 1.08 7.80
CA ALA A 10 -6.70 2.20 8.50
C ALA A 10 -6.50 3.51 7.73
N THR A 11 -5.30 3.72 7.19
CA THR A 11 -4.99 4.90 6.38
C THR A 11 -5.80 4.91 5.10
N ALA A 12 -5.90 3.77 4.42
CA ALA A 12 -6.67 3.65 3.19
C ALA A 12 -8.14 3.97 3.42
N LEU A 13 -8.72 3.47 4.51
CA LEU A 13 -10.10 3.78 4.89
C LEU A 13 -10.28 5.26 5.20
N ALA A 14 -9.32 5.88 5.87
CA ALA A 14 -9.36 7.31 6.18
C ALA A 14 -9.33 8.16 4.91
N MET A 15 -8.55 7.77 3.90
CA MET A 15 -8.54 8.46 2.60
C MET A 15 -9.93 8.45 1.96
N GLY A 16 -10.59 7.29 1.97
CA GLY A 16 -11.95 7.18 1.44
C GLY A 16 -12.94 8.04 2.20
N ALA A 17 -12.87 8.01 3.54
CA ALA A 17 -13.78 8.76 4.40
C ALA A 17 -13.63 10.28 4.26
N THR A 18 -12.42 10.76 3.95
CA THR A 18 -12.17 12.19 3.76
C THR A 18 -12.43 12.66 2.33
N GLY A 19 -12.82 11.77 1.42
CA GLY A 19 -13.09 12.12 0.04
C GLY A 19 -11.86 12.31 -0.83
N LEU A 20 -10.68 11.92 -0.34
CA LEU A 20 -9.44 12.04 -1.12
C LEU A 20 -9.39 11.10 -2.32
N ASN A 21 -10.14 9.99 -2.27
CA ASN A 21 -10.28 9.11 -3.42
C ASN A 21 -11.65 8.44 -3.39
N ARG A 22 -12.00 7.79 -4.49
CA ARG A 22 -13.31 7.16 -4.67
C ARG A 22 -13.13 5.74 -5.16
N GLY A 23 -13.95 4.81 -4.64
CA GLY A 23 -13.93 3.42 -5.04
C GLY A 23 -12.57 2.79 -4.82
N THR A 24 -11.96 2.29 -5.89
CA THR A 24 -10.62 1.68 -5.86
C THR A 24 -9.53 2.60 -6.40
N ALA A 25 -9.87 3.88 -6.65
CA ALA A 25 -8.89 4.88 -7.08
C ALA A 25 -7.96 5.21 -5.90
N GLY A 26 -6.70 5.49 -6.22
CA GLY A 26 -5.70 5.77 -5.21
C GLY A 26 -5.05 4.50 -4.64
N ASN A 27 -3.97 4.67 -3.91
CA ASN A 27 -3.22 3.57 -3.33
C ASN A 27 -2.39 4.08 -2.15
N VAL A 28 -2.08 3.15 -1.24
CA VAL A 28 -1.37 3.45 0.00
C VAL A 28 -0.33 2.35 0.21
N SER A 29 0.85 2.76 0.65
CA SER A 29 1.88 1.79 1.03
C SER A 29 2.58 2.23 2.31
N VAL A 30 3.22 1.26 2.97
CA VAL A 30 4.06 1.50 4.15
C VAL A 30 5.34 0.71 3.98
N ARG A 31 6.47 1.31 4.35
CA ARG A 31 7.76 0.63 4.28
C ARG A 31 7.79 -0.55 5.24
N ALA A 32 8.41 -1.65 4.80
CA ALA A 32 8.57 -2.86 5.61
C ALA A 32 9.94 -3.47 5.30
N GLY A 33 10.89 -3.28 6.20
CA GLY A 33 12.27 -3.74 5.97
C GLY A 33 12.84 -3.16 4.68
N ASP A 34 13.29 -4.02 3.79
CA ASP A 34 13.88 -3.62 2.51
C ASP A 34 12.83 -3.41 1.41
N GLY A 35 11.55 -3.59 1.73
CA GLY A 35 10.47 -3.45 0.76
C GLY A 35 9.33 -2.61 1.33
N PHE A 36 8.11 -2.91 0.89
CA PHE A 36 6.93 -2.18 1.34
C PHE A 36 5.66 -3.02 1.15
N HIS A 37 4.71 -2.83 2.06
CA HIS A 37 3.34 -3.31 1.86
C HIS A 37 2.58 -2.27 1.07
N ILE A 38 1.72 -2.71 0.14
CA ILE A 38 0.93 -1.81 -0.70
C ILE A 38 -0.49 -2.36 -0.87
N THR A 39 -1.45 -1.47 -1.03
CA THR A 39 -2.82 -1.88 -1.31
C THR A 39 -2.89 -2.70 -2.59
N PRO A 40 -3.75 -3.75 -2.65
CA PRO A 40 -3.89 -4.55 -3.86
C PRO A 40 -4.69 -3.81 -4.93
N THR A 41 -4.49 -4.20 -6.19
CA THR A 41 -5.25 -3.64 -7.30
C THR A 41 -6.70 -4.14 -7.25
N GLY A 42 -7.63 -3.24 -7.56
CA GLY A 42 -9.02 -3.62 -7.84
C GLY A 42 -9.89 -3.98 -6.66
N MET A 43 -9.43 -3.79 -5.42
CA MET A 43 -10.23 -4.10 -4.23
C MET A 43 -10.71 -2.83 -3.53
N PRO A 44 -12.00 -2.75 -3.17
CA PRO A 44 -12.48 -1.67 -2.32
C PRO A 44 -11.80 -1.71 -0.96
N TYR A 45 -11.42 -0.56 -0.43
CA TYR A 45 -10.70 -0.49 0.84
C TYR A 45 -11.50 -1.09 2.00
N ALA A 46 -12.83 -0.95 1.97
CA ALA A 46 -13.70 -1.51 3.02
C ALA A 46 -13.65 -3.05 3.09
N SER A 47 -13.21 -3.70 2.01
CA SER A 47 -13.12 -5.16 1.95
C SER A 47 -11.74 -5.71 2.35
N LEU A 48 -10.76 -4.84 2.63
CA LEU A 48 -9.39 -5.28 2.86
C LEU A 48 -9.22 -5.94 4.23
N THR A 49 -8.48 -7.04 4.22
CA THR A 49 -7.93 -7.67 5.42
C THR A 49 -6.41 -7.69 5.30
N ALA A 50 -5.73 -7.95 6.40
CA ALA A 50 -4.25 -8.01 6.40
C ALA A 50 -3.73 -9.01 5.37
N ASP A 51 -4.43 -10.12 5.16
CA ASP A 51 -4.02 -11.16 4.20
C ASP A 51 -4.15 -10.72 2.74
N ASP A 52 -4.87 -9.64 2.47
CA ASP A 52 -5.01 -9.09 1.13
C ASP A 52 -3.88 -8.12 0.76
N ILE A 53 -3.02 -7.77 1.70
CA ILE A 53 -1.98 -6.76 1.48
C ILE A 53 -0.68 -7.43 1.03
N PRO A 54 -0.29 -7.26 -0.24
CA PRO A 54 0.95 -7.85 -0.72
C PRO A 54 2.18 -7.13 -0.16
N LEU A 55 3.28 -7.87 -0.08
CA LEU A 55 4.60 -7.33 0.27
C LEU A 55 5.43 -7.25 -1.00
N MET A 56 5.90 -6.04 -1.32
CA MET A 56 6.73 -5.79 -2.48
C MET A 56 8.20 -5.69 -2.10
N ALA A 57 9.07 -6.28 -2.91
CA ALA A 57 10.49 -5.97 -2.87
C ALA A 57 10.80 -4.85 -3.86
N LEU A 58 11.91 -4.15 -3.63
CA LEU A 58 12.30 -3.05 -4.52
C LEU A 58 12.66 -3.51 -5.93
N ASP A 59 12.94 -4.81 -6.12
CA ASP A 59 13.21 -5.38 -7.45
C ASP A 59 11.93 -5.66 -8.25
N GLY A 60 10.76 -5.45 -7.66
CA GLY A 60 9.47 -5.64 -8.33
C GLY A 60 8.81 -6.98 -8.06
N THR A 61 9.45 -7.89 -7.33
CA THR A 61 8.80 -9.13 -6.92
C THR A 61 7.84 -8.87 -5.76
N HIS A 62 6.83 -9.71 -5.63
CA HIS A 62 5.87 -9.56 -4.53
C HIS A 62 5.45 -10.90 -3.97
N ARG A 63 4.96 -10.86 -2.72
CA ARG A 63 4.40 -12.01 -2.01
C ARG A 63 3.00 -11.68 -1.56
N GLY A 64 2.15 -12.70 -1.53
CA GLY A 64 0.76 -12.58 -1.11
C GLY A 64 -0.18 -13.07 -2.18
N ARG A 65 -1.45 -13.26 -1.81
CA ARG A 65 -2.46 -13.82 -2.69
C ARG A 65 -3.07 -12.80 -3.66
N ARG A 66 -2.84 -11.51 -3.42
CA ARG A 66 -3.38 -10.43 -4.26
C ARG A 66 -2.27 -9.75 -5.04
N LYS A 67 -2.60 -9.28 -6.23
CA LYS A 67 -1.66 -8.47 -7.00
C LYS A 67 -1.55 -7.08 -6.36
N PRO A 68 -0.33 -6.51 -6.31
CA PRO A 68 -0.17 -5.14 -5.82
C PRO A 68 -0.83 -4.15 -6.76
N SER A 69 -1.12 -2.95 -6.24
CA SER A 69 -1.60 -1.83 -7.05
C SER A 69 -0.75 -1.68 -8.31
N SER A 70 -1.38 -1.35 -9.43
CA SER A 70 -0.67 -1.11 -10.69
C SER A 70 0.31 0.06 -10.59
N GLU A 71 0.18 0.89 -9.56
CA GLU A 71 1.06 2.04 -9.32
C GLU A 71 2.24 1.73 -8.40
N TRP A 72 2.54 0.47 -8.17
CA TRP A 72 3.60 0.05 -7.26
C TRP A 72 4.97 0.65 -7.63
N ARG A 73 5.22 0.90 -8.92
CA ARG A 73 6.49 1.48 -9.39
C ARG A 73 6.70 2.89 -8.85
N PHE A 74 5.63 3.68 -8.79
CA PHE A 74 5.69 5.02 -8.21
C PHE A 74 6.11 4.96 -6.74
N HIS A 75 5.51 4.06 -5.99
CA HIS A 75 5.85 3.84 -4.58
C HIS A 75 7.29 3.34 -4.44
N ARG A 76 7.67 2.34 -5.25
CA ARG A 76 9.01 1.77 -5.24
C ARG A 76 10.08 2.82 -5.47
N ASP A 77 9.88 3.71 -6.43
CA ASP A 77 10.84 4.75 -6.76
C ASP A 77 11.04 5.72 -5.60
N LEU A 78 9.97 6.05 -4.88
CA LEU A 78 10.07 6.91 -3.71
C LEU A 78 10.85 6.22 -2.58
N TYR A 79 10.55 4.96 -2.30
CA TYR A 79 11.27 4.22 -1.26
C TYR A 79 12.75 4.01 -1.61
N ALA A 80 13.05 3.77 -2.86
CA ALA A 80 14.43 3.54 -3.30
C ALA A 80 15.26 4.81 -3.26
N SER A 81 14.68 5.97 -3.58
CA SER A 81 15.40 7.23 -3.64
C SER A 81 15.39 8.01 -2.34
N ARG A 82 14.48 7.73 -1.42
CA ARG A 82 14.28 8.50 -0.20
C ARG A 82 14.19 7.57 1.01
N PRO A 83 15.32 7.22 1.62
CA PRO A 83 15.33 6.28 2.76
C PRO A 83 14.49 6.73 3.96
N GLU A 84 14.26 8.03 4.12
CA GLU A 84 13.47 8.58 5.22
C GLU A 84 11.96 8.41 5.03
N VAL A 85 11.51 8.06 3.83
CA VAL A 85 10.07 7.88 3.56
C VAL A 85 9.61 6.56 4.16
N SER A 86 8.59 6.62 5.04
CA SER A 86 8.03 5.44 5.71
C SER A 86 6.67 5.03 5.17
N ALA A 87 5.98 5.92 4.48
CA ALA A 87 4.66 5.66 3.90
C ALA A 87 4.43 6.57 2.70
N VAL A 88 3.59 6.09 1.76
CA VAL A 88 3.21 6.86 0.57
C VAL A 88 1.70 6.75 0.39
N LEU A 89 1.05 7.91 0.27
CA LEU A 89 -0.37 8.02 -0.05
C LEU A 89 -0.51 8.67 -1.43
N HIS A 90 -1.19 7.97 -2.33
CA HIS A 90 -1.43 8.47 -3.68
C HIS A 90 -2.94 8.45 -3.94
N ALA A 91 -3.53 9.62 -3.96
CA ALA A 91 -4.97 9.76 -4.16
C ALA A 91 -5.34 9.72 -5.64
#